data_8fb198dc7de9bc5b16e0464db4f2828a
#
_entry.id   8fb198dc7de9bc5b16e0464db4f2828a
#
_cell.length_a   1.000
_cell.length_b   1.000
_cell.length_c   1.000
_cell.angle_alpha   90.00
_cell.angle_beta   90.00
_cell.angle_gamma   90.00
#
_symmetry.space_group_name_H-M   'P 1'
#
loop_
_entity.id
_entity.type
_entity.pdbx_description
1 polymer ?
#
loop_
_entity_poly.entity_id
_entity_poly.type
_entity_poly.pdbx_seq_one_letter_code
_entity_poly.pdbx_strand_id
1 'polypeptide(L)'
;MMYYSMLGESTGEFIEKKSRFIGFIKRVETEEEALKFIEEKKSKYYDATHNTYAYIIGEKKNIQRYSDDGEPSGTAGVPMLEVLKKEDMTNVVTVVTRYFGGVLLGAGGLVRAYTKGVVEAINGGTKVLIKSMNRTKFTYDYTAHGAITNYLITNGYKVIEENYTDMVSVTIDVDPEDKKIFDDMNDMTSGSVEIKSLGEVILPTVDGKILYEV
;
A
#
# COMPACT_ATOMS: atom_id res chain seq x y z
N MET A 1 13.73 -2.82 -0.06
CA MET A 1 12.46 -3.10 0.64
C MET A 1 11.33 -3.18 -0.39
N MET A 2 10.45 -4.20 -0.28
CA MET A 2 9.33 -4.37 -1.21
C MET A 2 8.22 -5.19 -0.54
N TYR A 3 6.99 -4.67 -0.47
CA TYR A 3 5.83 -5.37 0.08
C TYR A 3 4.51 -4.76 -0.43
N TYR A 4 3.45 -5.56 -0.45
CA TYR A 4 2.11 -5.06 -0.78
C TYR A 4 1.42 -4.44 0.43
N SER A 5 0.68 -3.36 0.19
CA SER A 5 -0.15 -2.66 1.17
C SER A 5 -1.36 -2.02 0.48
N MET A 6 -2.11 -1.17 1.20
CA MET A 6 -3.20 -0.39 0.63
C MET A 6 -2.80 1.08 0.42
N LEU A 7 -3.41 1.72 -0.55
CA LEU A 7 -3.37 3.17 -0.69
C LEU A 7 -4.49 3.77 0.17
N GLY A 8 -4.13 4.26 1.36
CA GLY A 8 -5.11 4.85 2.29
C GLY A 8 -6.06 3.83 2.90
N GLU A 9 -7.33 4.22 3.03
CA GLU A 9 -8.42 3.41 3.58
C GLU A 9 -9.40 3.02 2.47
N SER A 10 -9.96 1.81 2.57
CA SER A 10 -11.06 1.37 1.70
C SER A 10 -12.07 0.50 2.42
N THR A 11 -13.22 0.31 1.79
CA THR A 11 -14.34 -0.43 2.33
C THR A 11 -15.06 -1.23 1.27
N GLY A 12 -15.65 -2.33 1.68
CA GLY A 12 -16.56 -3.13 0.86
C GLY A 12 -17.67 -3.71 1.71
N GLU A 13 -18.83 -3.95 1.11
CA GLU A 13 -20.02 -4.39 1.83
C GLU A 13 -20.78 -5.47 1.03
N PHE A 14 -21.35 -6.43 1.75
CA PHE A 14 -22.24 -7.42 1.16
C PHE A 14 -23.24 -7.98 2.19
N ILE A 15 -24.25 -8.66 1.67
CA ILE A 15 -25.24 -9.36 2.50
C ILE A 15 -25.12 -10.86 2.22
N GLU A 16 -25.09 -11.67 3.29
CA GLU A 16 -25.10 -13.12 3.25
C GLU A 16 -26.14 -13.65 4.25
N LYS A 17 -27.13 -14.41 3.77
CA LYS A 17 -28.24 -14.95 4.60
C LYS A 17 -28.83 -13.90 5.55
N LYS A 18 -29.17 -12.73 5.04
CA LYS A 18 -29.68 -11.56 5.76
C LYS A 18 -28.72 -10.90 6.74
N SER A 19 -27.55 -11.49 7.03
CA SER A 19 -26.49 -10.79 7.77
C SER A 19 -25.78 -9.80 6.86
N ARG A 20 -25.54 -8.58 7.36
CA ARG A 20 -24.77 -7.53 6.67
C ARG A 20 -23.34 -7.57 7.15
N PHE A 21 -22.39 -7.58 6.21
CA PHE A 21 -20.96 -7.55 6.47
C PHE A 21 -20.36 -6.31 5.82
N ILE A 22 -19.60 -5.54 6.60
CA ILE A 22 -18.89 -4.35 6.13
C ILE A 22 -17.41 -4.56 6.43
N GLY A 23 -16.61 -4.74 5.39
CA GLY A 23 -15.16 -4.84 5.49
C GLY A 23 -14.50 -3.47 5.36
N PHE A 24 -13.50 -3.21 6.18
CA PHE A 24 -12.64 -2.03 6.14
C PHE A 24 -11.20 -2.49 6.11
N ILE A 25 -10.36 -1.81 5.35
CA ILE A 25 -8.92 -2.04 5.33
C ILE A 25 -8.19 -0.71 5.21
N LYS A 26 -7.06 -0.59 5.92
CA LYS A 26 -6.25 0.63 5.92
C LYS A 26 -4.77 0.29 6.05
N ARG A 27 -3.93 1.08 5.37
CA ARG A 27 -2.49 1.06 5.62
C ARG A 27 -2.19 1.66 6.98
N VAL A 28 -1.33 0.98 7.74
CA VAL A 28 -0.83 1.41 9.06
C VAL A 28 0.65 1.01 9.17
N GLU A 29 1.44 1.79 9.86
CA GLU A 29 2.88 1.50 10.01
C GLU A 29 3.22 0.99 11.41
N THR A 30 2.34 1.24 12.38
CA THR A 30 2.52 0.86 13.78
C THR A 30 1.33 0.09 14.34
N GLU A 31 1.57 -0.65 15.41
CA GLU A 31 0.50 -1.33 16.15
C GLU A 31 -0.48 -0.33 16.81
N GLU A 32 0.02 0.83 17.22
CA GLU A 32 -0.79 1.91 17.76
C GLU A 32 -1.80 2.45 16.73
N GLU A 33 -1.36 2.68 15.50
CA GLU A 33 -2.25 3.09 14.40
C GLU A 33 -3.30 2.04 14.08
N ALA A 34 -2.93 0.74 14.11
CA ALA A 34 -3.87 -0.35 13.90
C ALA A 34 -4.93 -0.38 15.01
N LEU A 35 -4.53 -0.27 16.27
CA LEU A 35 -5.45 -0.25 17.41
C LEU A 35 -6.37 0.97 17.37
N LYS A 36 -5.85 2.13 17.01
CA LYS A 36 -6.67 3.35 16.84
C LYS A 36 -7.73 3.17 15.76
N PHE A 37 -7.38 2.57 14.62
CA PHE A 37 -8.35 2.28 13.56
C PHE A 37 -9.41 1.28 13.98
N ILE A 38 -9.03 0.21 14.70
CA ILE A 38 -9.97 -0.78 15.25
C ILE A 38 -10.97 -0.11 16.19
N GLU A 39 -10.48 0.73 17.12
CA GLU A 39 -11.33 1.43 18.07
C GLU A 39 -12.26 2.44 17.38
N GLU A 40 -11.80 3.14 16.37
CA GLU A 40 -12.63 4.02 15.54
C GLU A 40 -13.80 3.26 14.90
N LYS A 41 -13.54 2.08 14.32
CA LYS A 41 -14.61 1.26 13.72
C LYS A 41 -15.55 0.67 14.78
N LYS A 42 -15.01 0.17 15.90
CA LYS A 42 -15.84 -0.31 17.03
C LYS A 42 -16.74 0.79 17.58
N SER A 43 -16.23 2.00 17.77
CA SER A 43 -17.03 3.13 18.25
C SER A 43 -18.10 3.56 17.25
N LYS A 44 -17.76 3.60 15.96
CA LYS A 44 -18.71 3.97 14.89
C LYS A 44 -19.82 2.94 14.72
N TYR A 45 -19.52 1.67 14.85
CA TYR A 45 -20.42 0.53 14.66
C TYR A 45 -20.68 -0.20 15.96
N TYR A 46 -20.89 0.56 17.04
CA TYR A 46 -21.08 0.04 18.41
C TYR A 46 -22.34 -0.83 18.57
N ASP A 47 -23.32 -0.67 17.68
CA ASP A 47 -24.58 -1.41 17.60
C ASP A 47 -24.47 -2.70 16.78
N ALA A 48 -23.33 -2.96 16.16
CA ALA A 48 -23.10 -4.20 15.43
C ALA A 48 -22.97 -5.41 16.37
N THR A 49 -23.27 -6.58 15.85
CA THR A 49 -23.14 -7.83 16.61
C THR A 49 -21.67 -8.14 16.92
N HIS A 50 -20.79 -7.95 15.93
CA HIS A 50 -19.34 -8.20 16.04
C HIS A 50 -18.57 -7.21 15.19
N ASN A 51 -17.38 -6.80 15.68
CA ASN A 51 -16.37 -6.01 14.97
C ASN A 51 -15.04 -6.76 15.04
N THR A 52 -14.91 -7.78 14.23
CA THR A 52 -13.71 -8.63 14.14
C THR A 52 -12.56 -7.91 13.47
N TYR A 53 -11.32 -8.27 13.77
CA TYR A 53 -10.17 -7.63 13.14
C TYR A 53 -8.99 -8.56 12.93
N ALA A 54 -8.11 -8.19 12.01
CA ALA A 54 -6.78 -8.73 11.85
C ALA A 54 -5.82 -7.65 11.37
N TYR A 55 -4.54 -7.75 11.73
CA TYR A 55 -3.49 -6.90 11.17
C TYR A 55 -2.15 -7.60 11.06
N ILE A 56 -1.35 -7.11 10.12
CA ILE A 56 0.05 -7.52 9.91
C ILE A 56 0.87 -6.25 9.82
N ILE A 57 1.93 -6.14 10.64
CA ILE A 57 2.81 -4.98 10.70
C ILE A 57 4.27 -5.41 10.63
N GLY A 58 5.09 -4.53 10.05
CA GLY A 58 6.50 -4.71 9.83
C GLY A 58 6.81 -5.42 8.51
N GLU A 59 7.90 -5.02 7.87
CA GLU A 59 8.33 -5.58 6.59
C GLU A 59 8.52 -7.09 6.62
N LYS A 60 8.99 -7.62 7.75
CA LYS A 60 9.19 -9.05 7.98
C LYS A 60 7.92 -9.75 8.46
N LYS A 61 6.76 -9.02 8.51
CA LYS A 61 5.46 -9.55 8.96
C LYS A 61 5.51 -10.16 10.37
N ASN A 62 6.35 -9.61 11.24
CA ASN A 62 6.63 -10.17 12.56
C ASN A 62 5.56 -9.85 13.61
N ILE A 63 4.75 -8.82 13.40
CA ILE A 63 3.61 -8.50 14.26
C ILE A 63 2.33 -8.91 13.53
N GLN A 64 1.64 -9.92 14.07
CA GLN A 64 0.38 -10.43 13.55
C GLN A 64 -0.59 -10.60 14.71
N ARG A 65 -1.77 -10.01 14.61
CA ARG A 65 -2.83 -10.12 15.61
C ARG A 65 -4.18 -10.26 14.96
N TYR A 66 -5.12 -10.83 15.68
CA TYR A 66 -6.50 -10.99 15.25
C TYR A 66 -7.44 -11.12 16.44
N SER A 67 -8.74 -10.94 16.20
CA SER A 67 -9.80 -11.17 17.17
C SER A 67 -11.07 -11.62 16.48
N ASP A 68 -11.70 -12.63 17.04
CA ASP A 68 -13.03 -13.10 16.63
C ASP A 68 -14.16 -12.22 17.19
N ASP A 69 -13.88 -11.33 18.15
CA ASP A 69 -14.83 -10.38 18.79
C ASP A 69 -16.18 -11.02 19.17
N GLY A 70 -16.12 -12.22 19.77
CA GLY A 70 -17.30 -12.98 20.22
C GLY A 70 -17.95 -13.89 19.17
N GLU A 71 -17.47 -13.93 17.94
CA GLU A 71 -17.81 -15.03 17.01
C GLU A 71 -17.22 -16.36 17.50
N PRO A 72 -17.72 -17.51 17.05
CA PRO A 72 -17.13 -18.79 17.39
C PRO A 72 -15.63 -18.82 17.07
N SER A 73 -14.82 -19.31 18.00
CA SER A 73 -13.36 -19.29 17.92
C SER A 73 -12.83 -19.81 16.57
N GLY A 74 -11.96 -19.01 15.92
CA GLY A 74 -11.32 -19.34 14.65
C GLY A 74 -12.19 -19.17 13.40
N THR A 75 -13.39 -18.58 13.53
CA THR A 75 -14.30 -18.44 12.38
C THR A 75 -14.24 -17.07 11.71
N ALA A 76 -13.55 -16.08 12.33
CA ALA A 76 -13.46 -14.72 11.83
C ALA A 76 -12.00 -14.23 11.74
N GLY A 77 -11.35 -13.95 12.86
CA GLY A 77 -10.05 -13.31 12.91
C GLY A 77 -8.94 -14.09 12.21
N VAL A 78 -8.85 -15.39 12.42
CA VAL A 78 -7.87 -16.25 11.73
C VAL A 78 -8.10 -16.28 10.23
N PRO A 79 -9.30 -16.54 9.69
CA PRO A 79 -9.58 -16.46 8.25
C PRO A 79 -9.23 -15.10 7.64
N MET A 80 -9.51 -14.00 8.35
CA MET A 80 -9.17 -12.65 7.91
C MET A 80 -7.64 -12.46 7.79
N LEU A 81 -6.89 -12.92 8.78
CA LEU A 81 -5.43 -12.88 8.78
C LEU A 81 -4.84 -13.70 7.61
N GLU A 82 -5.40 -14.86 7.34
CA GLU A 82 -4.96 -15.72 6.23
C GLU A 82 -5.20 -15.07 4.85
N VAL A 83 -6.24 -14.22 4.69
CA VAL A 83 -6.42 -13.42 3.46
C VAL A 83 -5.25 -12.44 3.30
N LEU A 84 -4.90 -11.69 4.35
CA LEU A 84 -3.78 -10.74 4.29
C LEU A 84 -2.46 -11.44 3.93
N LYS A 85 -2.21 -12.63 4.48
CA LYS A 85 -1.04 -13.44 4.16
C LYS A 85 -1.03 -13.92 2.71
N LYS A 86 -2.17 -14.45 2.23
CA LYS A 86 -2.33 -14.92 0.85
C LYS A 86 -2.12 -13.80 -0.17
N GLU A 87 -2.59 -12.60 0.16
CA GLU A 87 -2.41 -11.39 -0.64
C GLU A 87 -1.00 -10.78 -0.50
N ASP A 88 -0.13 -11.42 0.29
CA ASP A 88 1.24 -11.01 0.58
C ASP A 88 1.37 -9.60 1.18
N MET A 89 0.32 -9.15 1.90
CA MET A 89 0.21 -7.80 2.45
C MET A 89 0.91 -7.68 3.81
N THR A 90 1.44 -6.49 4.09
CA THR A 90 1.89 -6.06 5.41
C THR A 90 1.64 -4.56 5.60
N ASN A 91 1.84 -4.09 6.82
CA ASN A 91 1.50 -2.72 7.23
C ASN A 91 0.05 -2.39 6.90
N VAL A 92 -0.84 -3.31 7.27
CA VAL A 92 -2.30 -3.18 7.07
C VAL A 92 -3.07 -3.68 8.27
N VAL A 93 -4.20 -3.03 8.52
CA VAL A 93 -5.25 -3.47 9.45
C VAL A 93 -6.56 -3.63 8.70
N THR A 94 -7.30 -4.69 9.00
CA THR A 94 -8.66 -4.91 8.49
C THR A 94 -9.63 -5.13 9.64
N VAL A 95 -10.83 -4.57 9.51
CA VAL A 95 -11.96 -4.78 10.40
C VAL A 95 -13.14 -5.27 9.57
N VAL A 96 -13.84 -6.30 10.04
CA VAL A 96 -15.11 -6.73 9.45
C VAL A 96 -16.20 -6.63 10.49
N THR A 97 -17.12 -5.71 10.26
CA THR A 97 -18.30 -5.45 11.06
C THR A 97 -19.45 -6.31 10.58
N ARG A 98 -20.12 -7.02 11.48
CA ARG A 98 -21.29 -7.85 11.17
C ARG A 98 -22.51 -7.44 11.93
N TYR A 99 -23.62 -7.30 11.21
CA TYR A 99 -24.98 -7.24 11.75
C TYR A 99 -25.68 -8.58 11.48
N PHE A 100 -26.07 -9.29 12.54
CA PHE A 100 -26.73 -10.59 12.42
C PHE A 100 -28.14 -10.45 11.83
N GLY A 101 -28.43 -11.21 10.79
CA GLY A 101 -29.71 -11.17 10.08
C GLY A 101 -30.74 -12.21 10.52
N GLY A 102 -30.57 -12.84 11.70
CA GLY A 102 -31.49 -13.84 12.22
C GLY A 102 -31.34 -15.25 11.61
N VAL A 103 -30.41 -15.45 10.64
CA VAL A 103 -30.15 -16.76 10.03
C VAL A 103 -28.70 -17.19 10.29
N LEU A 104 -28.52 -18.34 10.89
CA LEU A 104 -27.20 -18.89 11.20
C LEU A 104 -26.46 -19.30 9.93
N LEU A 105 -25.19 -18.88 9.81
CA LEU A 105 -24.31 -19.25 8.71
C LEU A 105 -23.64 -20.62 8.93
N GLY A 106 -23.45 -21.00 10.21
CA GLY A 106 -22.59 -22.11 10.61
C GLY A 106 -21.11 -21.75 10.48
N ALA A 107 -20.21 -22.54 11.10
CA ALA A 107 -18.76 -22.23 11.14
C ALA A 107 -18.16 -22.04 9.75
N GLY A 108 -18.38 -22.95 8.81
CA GLY A 108 -17.87 -22.83 7.44
C GLY A 108 -18.48 -21.65 6.65
N GLY A 109 -19.72 -21.25 6.99
CA GLY A 109 -20.35 -20.06 6.40
C GLY A 109 -19.71 -18.78 6.94
N LEU A 110 -19.40 -18.71 8.24
CA LEU A 110 -18.72 -17.58 8.87
C LEU A 110 -17.32 -17.40 8.28
N VAL A 111 -16.52 -18.47 8.20
CA VAL A 111 -15.19 -18.43 7.60
C VAL A 111 -15.24 -17.79 6.20
N ARG A 112 -16.16 -18.27 5.34
CA ARG A 112 -16.32 -17.70 3.99
C ARG A 112 -16.77 -16.24 4.00
N ALA A 113 -17.68 -15.87 4.89
CA ALA A 113 -18.17 -14.50 4.96
C ALA A 113 -17.10 -13.51 5.44
N TYR A 114 -16.33 -13.86 6.49
CA TYR A 114 -15.24 -13.01 6.97
C TYR A 114 -14.09 -12.90 5.97
N THR A 115 -13.71 -14.01 5.32
CA THR A 115 -12.76 -13.99 4.19
C THR A 115 -13.24 -13.05 3.08
N LYS A 116 -14.51 -13.17 2.66
CA LYS A 116 -15.10 -12.30 1.64
C LYS A 116 -15.10 -10.84 2.09
N GLY A 117 -15.41 -10.54 3.35
CA GLY A 117 -15.41 -9.17 3.87
C GLY A 117 -14.07 -8.47 3.70
N VAL A 118 -12.95 -9.17 3.97
CA VAL A 118 -11.61 -8.63 3.73
C VAL A 118 -11.33 -8.45 2.23
N VAL A 119 -11.70 -9.43 1.40
CA VAL A 119 -11.50 -9.34 -0.06
C VAL A 119 -12.29 -8.18 -0.66
N GLU A 120 -13.55 -7.98 -0.26
CA GLU A 120 -14.36 -6.84 -0.72
C GLU A 120 -13.75 -5.50 -0.28
N ALA A 121 -13.18 -5.42 0.94
CA ALA A 121 -12.48 -4.22 1.39
C ALA A 121 -11.21 -3.95 0.56
N ILE A 122 -10.43 -4.98 0.21
CA ILE A 122 -9.25 -4.84 -0.66
C ILE A 122 -9.68 -4.36 -2.06
N ASN A 123 -10.72 -4.98 -2.63
CA ASN A 123 -11.22 -4.65 -3.97
C ASN A 123 -11.87 -3.26 -4.04
N GLY A 124 -12.35 -2.73 -2.92
CA GLY A 124 -12.91 -1.38 -2.82
C GLY A 124 -11.87 -0.26 -2.90
N GLY A 125 -10.57 -0.58 -2.84
CA GLY A 125 -9.48 0.38 -2.87
C GLY A 125 -8.37 0.01 -3.84
N THR A 126 -7.23 0.63 -3.66
CA THR A 126 -6.06 0.39 -4.51
C THR A 126 -4.99 -0.35 -3.71
N LYS A 127 -4.70 -1.58 -4.10
CA LYS A 127 -3.54 -2.34 -3.61
C LYS A 127 -2.29 -1.78 -4.26
N VAL A 128 -1.28 -1.43 -3.47
CA VAL A 128 -0.02 -0.83 -3.92
C VAL A 128 1.16 -1.70 -3.56
N LEU A 129 2.19 -1.66 -4.40
CA LEU A 129 3.50 -2.19 -4.06
C LEU A 129 4.32 -1.05 -3.46
N ILE A 130 4.69 -1.17 -2.19
CA ILE A 130 5.60 -0.25 -1.52
C ILE A 130 7.02 -0.69 -1.84
N LYS A 131 7.80 0.19 -2.46
CA LYS A 131 9.13 -0.09 -2.94
C LYS A 131 10.13 0.98 -2.49
N SER A 132 11.36 0.58 -2.14
CA SER A 132 12.47 1.50 -1.92
C SER A 132 12.98 1.99 -3.28
N MET A 133 13.07 3.31 -3.44
CA MET A 133 13.63 3.99 -4.61
C MET A 133 14.88 4.76 -4.22
N ASN A 134 15.80 4.95 -5.15
CA ASN A 134 16.98 5.79 -4.96
C ASN A 134 16.66 7.20 -5.42
N ARG A 135 16.59 8.17 -4.51
CA ARG A 135 16.51 9.57 -4.88
C ARG A 135 17.86 10.02 -5.42
N THR A 136 17.87 10.42 -6.68
CA THR A 136 19.11 10.68 -7.42
C THR A 136 19.06 12.05 -8.07
N LYS A 137 20.14 12.81 -7.88
CA LYS A 137 20.38 14.10 -8.54
C LYS A 137 21.35 13.91 -9.71
N PHE A 138 20.95 14.39 -10.88
CA PHE A 138 21.76 14.47 -12.08
C PHE A 138 22.09 15.94 -12.35
N THR A 139 23.39 16.26 -12.54
CA THR A 139 23.84 17.63 -12.87
C THR A 139 24.55 17.61 -14.22
N TYR A 140 24.20 18.51 -15.13
CA TYR A 140 24.65 18.50 -16.52
C TYR A 140 24.60 19.90 -17.14
N ASP A 141 25.27 20.05 -18.30
CA ASP A 141 25.29 21.32 -19.06
C ASP A 141 23.93 21.62 -19.69
N TYR A 142 23.61 22.90 -19.86
CA TYR A 142 22.37 23.40 -20.48
C TYR A 142 22.12 22.81 -21.87
N THR A 143 23.16 22.50 -22.62
CA THR A 143 23.06 21.94 -23.99
C THR A 143 22.36 20.58 -24.02
N ALA A 144 22.45 19.78 -22.95
CA ALA A 144 21.79 18.48 -22.83
C ALA A 144 20.36 18.57 -22.27
N HIS A 145 19.95 19.72 -21.71
CA HIS A 145 18.71 19.85 -20.95
C HIS A 145 17.46 19.47 -21.75
N GLY A 146 17.34 19.91 -23.01
CA GLY A 146 16.18 19.59 -23.85
C GLY A 146 16.03 18.07 -24.13
N ALA A 147 17.16 17.40 -24.40
CA ALA A 147 17.17 15.96 -24.62
C ALA A 147 16.79 15.19 -23.35
N ILE A 148 17.38 15.57 -22.21
CA ILE A 148 17.12 14.95 -20.90
C ILE A 148 15.66 15.17 -20.46
N THR A 149 15.13 16.37 -20.57
CA THR A 149 13.73 16.64 -20.23
C THR A 149 12.76 15.80 -21.05
N ASN A 150 12.98 15.73 -22.37
CA ASN A 150 12.17 14.88 -23.24
C ASN A 150 12.29 13.40 -22.89
N TYR A 151 13.50 12.91 -22.57
CA TYR A 151 13.74 11.55 -22.13
C TYR A 151 12.98 11.22 -20.83
N LEU A 152 13.07 12.09 -19.81
CA LEU A 152 12.40 11.88 -18.52
C LEU A 152 10.88 11.82 -18.68
N ILE A 153 10.30 12.74 -19.46
CA ILE A 153 8.86 12.77 -19.75
C ILE A 153 8.43 11.49 -20.49
N THR A 154 9.16 11.12 -21.55
CA THR A 154 8.82 9.97 -22.39
C THR A 154 8.89 8.64 -21.64
N ASN A 155 9.83 8.52 -20.70
CA ASN A 155 9.99 7.32 -19.88
C ASN A 155 9.22 7.37 -18.56
N GLY A 156 8.44 8.43 -18.33
CA GLY A 156 7.52 8.54 -17.18
C GLY A 156 8.20 8.87 -15.84
N TYR A 157 9.41 9.42 -15.87
CA TYR A 157 10.07 9.93 -14.66
C TYR A 157 9.45 11.27 -14.26
N LYS A 158 9.11 11.40 -12.98
CA LYS A 158 8.68 12.69 -12.42
C LYS A 158 9.89 13.43 -11.86
N VAL A 159 10.11 14.64 -12.34
CA VAL A 159 11.09 15.56 -11.75
C VAL A 159 10.54 16.07 -10.43
N ILE A 160 11.28 15.79 -9.34
CA ILE A 160 10.95 16.20 -7.97
C ILE A 160 11.41 17.62 -7.71
N GLU A 161 12.61 17.92 -8.18
CA GLU A 161 13.26 19.21 -8.02
C GLU A 161 14.11 19.50 -9.25
N GLU A 162 14.11 20.73 -9.69
CA GLU A 162 14.93 21.23 -10.80
C GLU A 162 15.56 22.56 -10.42
N ASN A 163 16.87 22.67 -10.61
CA ASN A 163 17.62 23.87 -10.28
C ASN A 163 18.51 24.31 -11.45
N TYR A 164 18.58 25.61 -11.63
CA TYR A 164 19.32 26.29 -12.68
C TYR A 164 20.38 27.21 -12.05
N THR A 165 21.66 26.87 -12.26
CA THR A 165 22.82 27.64 -11.82
C THR A 165 23.78 27.77 -13.00
N ASP A 166 25.09 27.59 -12.80
CA ASP A 166 26.05 27.44 -13.91
C ASP A 166 25.81 26.16 -14.69
N MET A 167 25.14 25.20 -14.06
CA MET A 167 24.68 23.93 -14.63
C MET A 167 23.21 23.72 -14.29
N VAL A 168 22.55 22.82 -15.03
CA VAL A 168 21.21 22.36 -14.70
C VAL A 168 21.31 21.12 -13.82
N SER A 169 20.47 21.02 -12.81
CA SER A 169 20.34 19.77 -12.05
C SER A 169 18.89 19.36 -11.89
N VAL A 170 18.61 18.08 -12.06
CA VAL A 170 17.30 17.46 -11.84
C VAL A 170 17.39 16.37 -10.79
N THR A 171 16.39 16.28 -9.93
CA THR A 171 16.26 15.21 -8.93
C THR A 171 15.06 14.35 -9.27
N ILE A 172 15.26 13.05 -9.35
CA ILE A 172 14.22 12.05 -9.61
C ILE A 172 14.37 10.86 -8.67
N ASP A 173 13.31 10.08 -8.51
CA ASP A 173 13.35 8.81 -7.80
C ASP A 173 13.50 7.67 -8.82
N VAL A 174 14.59 6.92 -8.70
CA VAL A 174 14.97 5.85 -9.61
C VAL A 174 14.77 4.48 -8.95
N ASP A 175 14.14 3.56 -9.66
CA ASP A 175 14.08 2.16 -9.23
C ASP A 175 15.50 1.58 -9.14
N PRO A 176 15.91 0.94 -8.04
CA PRO A 176 17.23 0.33 -7.91
C PRO A 176 17.58 -0.70 -9.01
N GLU A 177 16.54 -1.27 -9.67
CA GLU A 177 16.71 -2.21 -10.78
C GLU A 177 16.86 -1.52 -12.14
N ASP A 178 16.50 -0.24 -12.23
CA ASP A 178 16.60 0.54 -13.46
C ASP A 178 18.01 1.12 -13.62
N LYS A 179 18.88 0.31 -14.20
CA LYS A 179 20.26 0.75 -14.51
C LYS A 179 20.33 1.54 -15.81
N LYS A 180 19.35 1.36 -16.68
CA LYS A 180 19.37 1.96 -18.02
C LYS A 180 19.39 3.48 -17.97
N ILE A 181 18.69 4.10 -17.02
CA ILE A 181 18.68 5.56 -16.90
C ILE A 181 20.08 6.16 -16.72
N PHE A 182 20.97 5.48 -16.00
CA PHE A 182 22.33 5.96 -15.78
C PHE A 182 23.16 5.94 -17.06
N ASP A 183 22.99 4.89 -17.86
CA ASP A 183 23.66 4.76 -19.18
C ASP A 183 23.11 5.80 -20.14
N ASP A 184 21.77 5.94 -20.24
CA ASP A 184 21.12 6.91 -21.12
C ASP A 184 21.48 8.37 -20.75
N MET A 185 21.55 8.70 -19.45
CA MET A 185 21.99 10.03 -18.99
C MET A 185 23.46 10.30 -19.35
N ASN A 186 24.32 9.31 -19.18
CA ASN A 186 25.72 9.41 -19.55
C ASN A 186 25.89 9.63 -21.06
N ASP A 187 25.15 8.92 -21.88
CA ASP A 187 25.20 9.04 -23.35
C ASP A 187 24.69 10.41 -23.80
N MET A 188 23.56 10.90 -23.29
CA MET A 188 23.00 12.21 -23.64
C MET A 188 23.91 13.39 -23.27
N THR A 189 24.79 13.19 -22.28
CA THR A 189 25.74 14.22 -21.83
C THR A 189 27.17 13.98 -22.33
N SER A 190 27.39 12.99 -23.21
CA SER A 190 28.70 12.59 -23.65
C SER A 190 29.69 12.31 -22.50
N GLY A 191 29.21 11.70 -21.43
CA GLY A 191 29.99 11.32 -20.27
C GLY A 191 30.24 12.42 -19.24
N SER A 192 29.60 13.58 -19.35
CA SER A 192 29.85 14.72 -18.45
C SER A 192 28.84 14.86 -17.31
N VAL A 193 27.84 13.97 -17.20
CA VAL A 193 26.84 14.04 -16.11
C VAL A 193 27.46 13.72 -14.76
N GLU A 194 27.19 14.58 -13.77
CA GLU A 194 27.44 14.24 -12.36
C GLU A 194 26.20 13.56 -11.76
N ILE A 195 26.40 12.40 -11.16
CA ILE A 195 25.34 11.59 -10.55
C ILE A 195 25.56 11.54 -9.04
N LYS A 196 24.60 12.00 -8.26
CA LYS A 196 24.66 12.01 -6.81
C LYS A 196 23.42 11.33 -6.21
N SER A 197 23.65 10.25 -5.43
CA SER A 197 22.58 9.67 -4.60
C SER A 197 22.27 10.60 -3.44
N LEU A 198 20.99 10.88 -3.22
CA LEU A 198 20.48 11.65 -2.08
C LEU A 198 19.86 10.76 -0.99
N GLY A 199 19.95 9.42 -1.18
CA GLY A 199 19.44 8.43 -0.23
C GLY A 199 18.24 7.66 -0.79
N GLU A 200 17.72 6.78 0.07
CA GLU A 200 16.55 5.96 -0.25
C GLU A 200 15.26 6.64 0.20
N VAL A 201 14.20 6.48 -0.58
CA VAL A 201 12.83 6.90 -0.25
C VAL A 201 11.89 5.73 -0.48
N ILE A 202 10.87 5.60 0.36
CA ILE A 202 9.89 4.51 0.27
C ILE A 202 8.63 5.07 -0.37
N LEU A 203 8.27 4.56 -1.54
CA LEU A 203 7.16 5.09 -2.34
C LEU A 203 6.18 3.98 -2.76
N PRO A 204 4.87 4.28 -2.79
CA PRO A 204 3.87 3.40 -3.36
C PRO A 204 3.96 3.39 -4.89
N THR A 205 3.82 2.19 -5.46
CA THR A 205 3.77 1.99 -6.91
C THR A 205 2.54 1.18 -7.31
N VAL A 206 1.96 1.49 -8.47
CA VAL A 206 0.89 0.72 -9.13
C VAL A 206 1.29 0.52 -10.58
N ASP A 207 1.25 -0.72 -11.06
CA ASP A 207 1.64 -1.09 -12.42
C ASP A 207 3.03 -0.54 -12.83
N GLY A 208 3.97 -0.57 -11.87
CA GLY A 208 5.33 -0.07 -12.06
C GLY A 208 5.50 1.46 -12.05
N LYS A 209 4.42 2.22 -11.85
CA LYS A 209 4.49 3.69 -11.78
C LYS A 209 4.45 4.16 -10.33
N ILE A 210 5.32 5.10 -10.00
CA ILE A 210 5.36 5.72 -8.66
C ILE A 210 4.16 6.65 -8.47
N LEU A 211 3.50 6.55 -7.31
CA LEU A 211 2.44 7.46 -6.90
C LEU A 211 3.03 8.51 -5.94
N TYR A 212 3.13 9.75 -6.40
CA TYR A 212 3.68 10.87 -5.61
C TYR A 212 2.63 11.65 -4.83
N GLU A 213 1.36 11.54 -5.22
CA GLU A 213 0.25 12.22 -4.56
C GLU A 213 -0.61 11.15 -3.87
N VAL A 214 -0.52 11.11 -2.55
CA VAL A 214 -1.29 10.19 -1.68
C VAL A 214 -1.89 10.98 -0.54
#